data_6b259626aff1aebf7e5ca514333c1cc6
#
_entry.id   6b259626aff1aebf7e5ca514333c1cc6
#
_cell.length_a   1.000
_cell.length_b   1.000
_cell.length_c   1.000
_cell.angle_alpha   90.00
_cell.angle_beta   90.00
_cell.angle_gamma   90.00
#
_symmetry.space_group_name_H-M   'P 1'
#
loop_
_entity.id
_entity.type
_entity.pdbx_description
1 polymer ?
#
loop_
_entity_poly.entity_id
_entity_poly.type
_entity_poly.pdbx_seq_one_letter_code
_entity_poly.pdbx_strand_id
1 'polypeptide(L)'
;MSQITIIGASWCNPCKYLKANIEEWAEETQCEIPITYEEYDEEIHHVKKLPTTVYTYDGLEKQRIEGRDKTQMKVFLMNAEAYGQFLLYGYGD
;
A
#
# COMPACT_ATOMS: atom_id res chain seq x y z
N MET A 1 -12.11 6.33 5.25
CA MET A 1 -11.59 4.99 5.51
C MET A 1 -10.27 4.78 4.78
N SER A 2 -9.40 4.03 5.42
CA SER A 2 -8.08 3.75 4.85
C SER A 2 -8.12 2.53 3.94
N GLN A 3 -7.34 2.55 2.88
CA GLN A 3 -7.25 1.46 1.92
C GLN A 3 -5.84 1.42 1.34
N ILE A 4 -5.29 0.22 1.23
CA ILE A 4 -4.01 0.02 0.55
C ILE A 4 -4.27 -0.80 -0.70
N THR A 5 -3.79 -0.33 -1.83
CA THR A 5 -3.95 -1.01 -3.10
C THR A 5 -2.59 -1.28 -3.72
N ILE A 6 -2.35 -2.53 -4.08
CA ILE A 6 -1.12 -2.92 -4.77
C ILE A 6 -1.44 -3.08 -6.24
N ILE A 7 -0.79 -2.27 -7.06
CA ILE A 7 -0.96 -2.30 -8.51
C ILE A 7 0.18 -3.12 -9.09
N GLY A 8 -0.15 -4.21 -9.74
CA GLY A 8 0.84 -5.13 -10.28
C GLY A 8 0.35 -5.83 -11.52
N ALA A 9 1.09 -6.82 -11.96
CA ALA A 9 0.72 -7.58 -13.15
C ALA A 9 1.05 -9.05 -12.92
N SER A 10 0.25 -9.93 -13.53
CA SER A 10 0.43 -11.36 -13.36
C SER A 10 1.77 -11.86 -13.90
N TRP A 11 2.37 -11.13 -14.86
CA TRP A 11 3.67 -11.49 -15.44
C TRP A 11 4.84 -10.85 -14.69
N CYS A 12 4.60 -10.08 -13.67
CA CYS A 12 5.63 -9.31 -12.96
C CYS A 12 6.10 -10.10 -11.73
N ASN A 13 7.35 -10.58 -11.76
CA ASN A 13 7.89 -11.36 -10.64
C ASN A 13 8.02 -10.55 -9.34
N PRO A 14 8.51 -9.30 -9.36
CA PRO A 14 8.50 -8.51 -8.12
C PRO A 14 7.11 -8.29 -7.54
N CYS A 15 6.09 -8.22 -8.41
CA CYS A 15 4.71 -8.07 -7.94
C CYS A 15 4.24 -9.33 -7.22
N LYS A 16 4.58 -10.49 -7.76
CA LYS A 16 4.23 -11.77 -7.14
C LYS A 16 4.92 -11.91 -5.78
N TYR A 17 6.18 -11.50 -5.71
CA TYR A 17 6.92 -11.55 -4.46
C TYR A 17 6.25 -10.67 -3.40
N LEU A 18 5.90 -9.45 -3.77
CA LEU A 18 5.24 -8.54 -2.83
C LEU A 18 3.90 -9.10 -2.37
N LYS A 19 3.10 -9.58 -3.31
CA LYS A 19 1.79 -10.15 -2.99
C LYS A 19 1.91 -11.31 -2.02
N ALA A 20 2.96 -12.13 -2.18
CA ALA A 20 3.16 -13.30 -1.33
C ALA A 20 3.58 -12.94 0.09
N ASN A 21 4.13 -11.76 0.30
CA ASN A 21 4.73 -11.41 1.59
C ASN A 21 4.03 -10.27 2.31
N ILE A 22 3.22 -9.48 1.62
CA ILE A 22 2.70 -8.23 2.20
C ILE A 22 1.80 -8.46 3.41
N GLU A 23 1.04 -9.55 3.40
CA GLU A 23 0.15 -9.84 4.53
C GLU A 23 0.95 -10.13 5.81
N GLU A 24 2.05 -10.86 5.67
CA GLU A 24 2.91 -11.15 6.80
C GLU A 24 3.56 -9.86 7.32
N TRP A 25 4.01 -9.00 6.41
CA TRP A 25 4.63 -7.74 6.80
C TRP A 25 3.61 -6.80 7.45
N ALA A 26 2.37 -6.82 6.98
CA ALA A 26 1.31 -6.03 7.60
C ALA A 26 1.06 -6.52 9.03
N GLU A 27 1.06 -7.83 9.23
CA GLU A 27 0.87 -8.40 10.56
C GLU A 27 2.03 -8.02 11.47
N GLU A 28 3.26 -8.10 10.97
CA GLU A 28 4.44 -7.74 11.76
C GLU A 28 4.44 -6.27 12.19
N THR A 29 3.87 -5.40 11.37
CA THR A 29 3.82 -3.96 11.65
C THR A 29 2.50 -3.55 12.29
N GLN A 30 1.60 -4.52 12.54
CA GLN A 30 0.29 -4.28 13.13
C GLN A 30 -0.56 -3.33 12.28
N CYS A 31 -0.39 -3.40 10.96
CA CYS A 31 -1.18 -2.61 10.02
C CYS A 31 -2.46 -3.38 9.72
N GLU A 32 -3.60 -2.81 10.10
CA GLU A 32 -4.90 -3.45 9.91
C GLU A 32 -5.68 -2.88 8.74
N ILE A 33 -5.05 -2.03 7.95
CA ILE A 33 -5.71 -1.45 6.79
C ILE A 33 -5.93 -2.53 5.74
N PRO A 34 -7.15 -2.61 5.16
CA PRO A 34 -7.40 -3.59 4.10
C PRO A 34 -6.46 -3.41 2.91
N ILE A 35 -5.98 -4.53 2.38
CA ILE A 35 -5.05 -4.54 1.26
C ILE A 35 -5.73 -5.24 0.10
N THR A 36 -5.82 -4.57 -1.05
CA THR A 36 -6.37 -5.14 -2.27
C THR A 36 -5.34 -5.10 -3.38
N TYR A 37 -5.59 -5.87 -4.42
CA TYR A 37 -4.67 -6.00 -5.55
C TYR A 37 -5.41 -5.63 -6.81
N GLU A 38 -4.77 -4.84 -7.68
CA GLU A 38 -5.34 -4.47 -8.97
C GLU A 38 -4.34 -4.78 -10.07
N GLU A 39 -4.85 -5.34 -11.16
CA GLU A 39 -4.04 -5.58 -12.34
C GLU A 39 -3.75 -4.24 -13.01
N TYR A 40 -2.49 -4.02 -13.39
CA TYR A 40 -2.08 -2.76 -14.02
C TYR A 40 -2.87 -2.52 -15.31
N ASP A 41 -3.39 -1.31 -15.44
CA ASP A 41 -4.10 -0.84 -16.62
C ASP A 41 -3.61 0.57 -16.88
N GLU A 42 -2.90 0.77 -18.01
CA GLU A 42 -2.28 2.06 -18.28
C GLU A 42 -3.29 3.19 -18.47
N GLU A 43 -4.56 2.85 -18.76
CA GLU A 43 -5.58 3.88 -18.94
C GLU A 43 -6.12 4.40 -17.60
N ILE A 44 -5.95 3.61 -16.54
CA ILE A 44 -6.49 3.95 -15.22
C ILE A 44 -5.37 4.34 -14.26
N HIS A 45 -4.27 3.59 -14.29
CA HIS A 45 -3.21 3.73 -13.30
C HIS A 45 -2.10 4.63 -13.82
N HIS A 46 -1.74 5.63 -13.03
CA HIS A 46 -0.63 6.53 -13.34
C HIS A 46 0.59 6.08 -12.55
N VAL A 47 1.21 4.98 -12.98
CA VAL A 47 2.36 4.41 -12.29
C VAL A 47 3.53 4.27 -13.26
N LYS A 48 4.73 4.45 -12.74
CA LYS A 48 5.96 4.38 -13.54
C LYS A 48 6.65 3.04 -13.41
N LYS A 49 6.31 2.26 -12.40
CA LYS A 49 7.01 1.04 -12.08
C LYS A 49 6.06 0.07 -11.38
N LEU A 50 6.23 -1.22 -11.61
CA LEU A 50 5.44 -2.25 -10.95
C LEU A 50 6.33 -3.07 -10.03
N PRO A 51 5.85 -3.40 -8.85
CA PRO A 51 4.58 -3.00 -8.26
C PRO A 51 4.62 -1.58 -7.71
N THR A 52 3.47 -0.92 -7.69
CA THR A 52 3.30 0.34 -6.98
C THR A 52 2.20 0.13 -5.95
N THR A 53 2.47 0.51 -4.71
CA THR A 53 1.51 0.40 -3.62
C THR A 53 1.03 1.78 -3.23
N VAL A 54 -0.29 1.94 -3.14
CA VAL A 54 -0.90 3.24 -2.91
C VAL A 54 -1.74 3.17 -1.65
N TYR A 55 -1.59 4.15 -0.77
CA TYR A 55 -2.44 4.32 0.39
C TYR A 55 -3.42 5.45 0.11
N THR A 56 -4.70 5.14 0.24
CA THR A 56 -5.76 6.14 0.08
C THR A 56 -6.56 6.29 1.36
N TYR A 57 -7.08 7.47 1.57
CA TYR A 57 -8.01 7.74 2.66
C TYR A 57 -9.21 8.47 2.07
N ASP A 58 -10.39 7.86 2.25
CA ASP A 58 -11.64 8.39 1.68
C ASP A 58 -11.51 8.64 0.17
N GLY A 59 -10.82 7.71 -0.50
CA GLY A 59 -10.69 7.76 -1.95
C GLY A 59 -9.58 8.66 -2.47
N LEU A 60 -8.87 9.37 -1.59
CA LEU A 60 -7.79 10.26 -2.01
C LEU A 60 -6.44 9.63 -1.72
N GLU A 61 -5.56 9.66 -2.71
CA GLU A 61 -4.21 9.12 -2.54
C GLU A 61 -3.42 10.01 -1.57
N LYS A 62 -2.83 9.36 -0.56
CA LYS A 62 -2.03 10.07 0.44
C LYS A 62 -0.56 9.71 0.38
N GLN A 63 -0.25 8.47 0.03
CA GLN A 63 1.13 8.00 -0.07
C GLN A 63 1.21 6.93 -1.13
N ARG A 64 2.38 6.79 -1.75
CA ARG A 64 2.66 5.67 -2.66
C ARG A 64 4.11 5.28 -2.54
N ILE A 65 4.39 4.02 -2.87
CA ILE A 65 5.74 3.50 -2.87
C ILE A 65 5.88 2.53 -4.04
N GLU A 66 7.04 2.55 -4.66
CA GLU A 66 7.37 1.65 -5.76
C GLU A 66 8.29 0.55 -5.27
N GLY A 67 8.15 -0.64 -5.85
CA GLY A 67 9.06 -1.75 -5.59
C GLY A 67 8.56 -2.70 -4.51
N ARG A 68 9.48 -3.55 -4.04
CA ARG A 68 9.13 -4.65 -3.17
C ARG A 68 10.05 -4.78 -1.96
N ASP A 69 10.86 -3.78 -1.68
CA ASP A 69 11.82 -3.86 -0.59
C ASP A 69 11.11 -4.00 0.75
N LYS A 70 11.49 -5.04 1.51
CA LYS A 70 10.81 -5.36 2.76
C LYS A 70 10.86 -4.21 3.75
N THR A 71 12.02 -3.62 3.93
CA THR A 71 12.18 -2.54 4.91
C THR A 71 11.34 -1.32 4.52
N GLN A 72 11.40 -0.94 3.25
CA GLN A 72 10.63 0.21 2.77
C GLN A 72 9.13 -0.06 2.86
N MET A 73 8.71 -1.28 2.53
CA MET A 73 7.30 -1.64 2.60
C MET A 73 6.80 -1.62 4.04
N LYS A 74 7.61 -2.10 4.99
CA LYS A 74 7.19 -2.09 6.39
C LYS A 74 7.07 -0.67 6.91
N VAL A 75 7.99 0.21 6.52
CA VAL A 75 7.88 1.64 6.90
C VAL A 75 6.62 2.26 6.28
N PHE A 76 6.34 1.93 5.03
CA PHE A 76 5.13 2.41 4.36
C PHE A 76 3.87 1.97 5.13
N LEU A 77 3.82 0.70 5.52
CA LEU A 77 2.66 0.18 6.24
C LEU A 77 2.50 0.86 7.60
N MET A 78 3.60 1.07 8.32
CA MET A 78 3.53 1.75 9.60
C MET A 78 3.07 3.20 9.45
N ASN A 79 3.57 3.89 8.43
CA ASN A 79 3.17 5.26 8.19
C ASN A 79 1.69 5.37 7.79
N ALA A 80 1.22 4.44 6.98
CA ALA A 80 -0.19 4.43 6.57
C ALA A 80 -1.09 4.21 7.78
N GLU A 81 -0.73 3.26 8.64
CA GLU A 81 -1.52 2.98 9.83
C GLU A 81 -1.55 4.20 10.75
N ALA A 82 -0.40 4.83 10.99
CA ALA A 82 -0.32 6.02 11.84
C ALA A 82 -1.12 7.17 11.25
N TYR A 83 -1.02 7.36 9.94
CA TYR A 83 -1.77 8.43 9.27
C TYR A 83 -3.27 8.20 9.37
N GLY A 84 -3.70 6.95 9.19
CA GLY A 84 -5.11 6.60 9.30
C GLY A 84 -5.65 6.89 10.68
N GLN A 85 -4.89 6.55 11.72
CA GLN A 85 -5.30 6.83 13.09
C GLN A 85 -5.33 8.33 13.38
N PHE A 86 -4.35 9.04 12.86
CA PHE A 86 -4.32 10.51 12.98
C PHE A 86 -5.62 11.12 12.42
N LEU A 87 -6.04 10.66 11.23
CA LEU A 87 -7.25 11.19 10.60
C LEU A 87 -8.51 10.76 11.35
N LEU A 88 -8.50 9.53 11.89
CA LEU A 88 -9.69 8.99 12.55
C LEU A 88 -9.97 9.64 13.88
N TYR A 89 -8.93 9.88 14.68
CA TYR A 89 -9.12 10.37 16.05
C TYR A 89 -8.92 11.86 16.20
N GLY A 90 -8.59 12.56 15.13
CA GLY A 90 -8.24 13.95 15.21
C GLY A 90 -6.85 14.11 15.77
N TYR A 91 -6.31 15.29 15.63
CA TYR A 91 -4.94 15.52 16.04
C TYR A 91 -4.78 16.92 16.60
N GLY A 92 -3.92 17.03 17.60
CA GLY A 92 -3.61 18.33 18.15
C GLY A 92 -4.61 18.83 19.18
N ASP A 93 -5.38 17.95 19.68
CA ASP A 93 -6.31 18.31 20.75
C ASP A 93 -5.65 18.44 22.07
#